data_fbd60438550aee34aacf573528e264a8
#
_entry.id   fbd60438550aee34aacf573528e264a8
#
_cell.length_a   1.000
_cell.length_b   1.000
_cell.length_c   1.000
_cell.angle_alpha   90.00
_cell.angle_beta   90.00
_cell.angle_gamma   90.00
#
_symmetry.space_group_name_H-M   'P 1'
#
loop_
_entity.id
_entity.type
_entity.pdbx_description
1 polymer ?
#
loop_
_entity_poly.entity_id
_entity_poly.type
_entity_poly.pdbx_seq_one_letter_code
_entity_poly.pdbx_strand_id
1 'polypeptide(L)'
;TDDQLAQLSVELASSRAPLLGEALPAAAIEWTTALAATALPEGQPYARLYEALDGLLAAIEASPTARSWAPSLVRFELFILAELGFGLDLSECAATGAREELAFVSPKSGRAVSAAGAAEYRDRLFPLPPLLLGAGAAGWPDILAGLRITGHFLARDVLIERQSEILAARERLLDRLKRAGG
;
A
#
# COMPACT_ATOMS: atom_id res chain seq x y z
N THR A 1 -34.65 -21.94 -18.06
CA THR A 1 -34.02 -20.64 -18.33
C THR A 1 -34.46 -19.66 -17.25
N ASP A 2 -33.77 -19.67 -16.14
CA ASP A 2 -34.01 -18.74 -15.04
C ASP A 2 -33.15 -17.45 -15.24
N ASP A 3 -33.62 -16.57 -16.12
CA ASP A 3 -33.21 -15.20 -16.23
C ASP A 3 -34.03 -14.34 -15.22
N GLN A 4 -33.96 -14.67 -13.95
CA GLN A 4 -34.44 -13.78 -12.92
C GLN A 4 -33.39 -12.73 -12.63
N LEU A 5 -33.52 -11.58 -13.25
CA LEU A 5 -32.80 -10.36 -12.83
C LEU A 5 -33.16 -10.09 -11.36
N ALA A 6 -32.22 -10.30 -10.48
CA ALA A 6 -32.38 -9.96 -9.08
C ALA A 6 -32.58 -8.43 -8.94
N GLN A 7 -33.68 -8.00 -8.34
CA GLN A 7 -33.90 -6.60 -8.04
C GLN A 7 -33.13 -6.26 -6.75
N LEU A 8 -32.09 -5.42 -6.87
CA LEU A 8 -31.30 -4.92 -5.75
C LEU A 8 -31.85 -3.54 -5.35
N SER A 9 -32.30 -3.42 -4.10
CA SER A 9 -32.58 -2.13 -3.48
C SER A 9 -31.43 -1.76 -2.56
N VAL A 10 -30.87 -0.58 -2.73
CA VAL A 10 -29.75 -0.06 -1.91
C VAL A 10 -30.11 1.28 -1.31
N GLU A 11 -29.71 1.49 -0.06
CA GLU A 11 -29.80 2.76 0.64
C GLU A 11 -28.41 3.25 1.00
N LEU A 12 -28.20 4.57 0.92
CA LEU A 12 -26.95 5.20 1.32
C LEU A 12 -26.83 5.18 2.85
N ALA A 13 -25.97 4.33 3.40
CA ALA A 13 -25.72 4.24 4.84
C ALA A 13 -24.82 5.37 5.35
N SER A 14 -23.78 5.71 4.59
CA SER A 14 -22.84 6.81 4.90
C SER A 14 -22.25 7.38 3.61
N SER A 15 -21.82 8.64 3.63
CA SER A 15 -21.19 9.28 2.49
C SER A 15 -19.83 9.85 2.87
N ARG A 16 -18.79 9.45 2.13
CA ARG A 16 -17.45 10.05 2.22
C ARG A 16 -17.23 11.16 1.19
N ALA A 17 -18.30 11.62 0.54
CA ALA A 17 -18.22 12.71 -0.45
C ALA A 17 -17.54 14.00 0.06
N PRO A 18 -17.66 14.41 1.33
CA PRO A 18 -16.93 15.57 1.85
C PRO A 18 -15.41 15.45 1.69
N LEU A 19 -14.83 14.25 1.81
CA LEU A 19 -13.39 14.01 1.66
C LEU A 19 -12.88 14.30 0.24
N LEU A 20 -13.75 14.22 -0.76
CA LEU A 20 -13.39 14.52 -2.15
C LEU A 20 -13.18 16.03 -2.40
N GLY A 21 -13.63 16.88 -1.48
CA GLY A 21 -13.35 18.32 -1.49
C GLY A 21 -11.93 18.67 -1.03
N GLU A 22 -11.24 17.76 -0.40
CA GLU A 22 -9.87 17.94 0.11
C GLU A 22 -8.85 17.25 -0.78
N ALA A 23 -7.87 18.01 -1.25
CA ALA A 23 -6.96 17.55 -2.32
C ALA A 23 -6.17 16.29 -1.97
N LEU A 24 -5.77 16.09 -0.70
CA LEU A 24 -4.96 14.96 -0.28
C LEU A 24 -5.82 13.71 0.02
N PRO A 25 -6.91 13.80 0.82
CA PRO A 25 -7.88 12.71 0.95
C PRO A 25 -8.43 12.23 -0.40
N ALA A 26 -8.83 13.13 -1.28
CA ALA A 26 -9.32 12.79 -2.62
C ALA A 26 -8.30 11.97 -3.43
N ALA A 27 -7.01 12.37 -3.42
CA ALA A 27 -5.97 11.63 -4.11
C ALA A 27 -5.72 10.24 -3.49
N ALA A 28 -5.84 10.10 -2.17
CA ALA A 28 -5.71 8.81 -1.51
C ALA A 28 -6.87 7.87 -1.87
N ILE A 29 -8.10 8.39 -1.89
CA ILE A 29 -9.29 7.65 -2.32
C ILE A 29 -9.16 7.24 -3.79
N GLU A 30 -8.82 8.19 -4.68
CA GLU A 30 -8.60 7.91 -6.10
C GLU A 30 -7.61 6.77 -6.31
N TRP A 31 -6.45 6.86 -5.68
CA TRP A 31 -5.41 5.84 -5.81
C TRP A 31 -5.85 4.47 -5.28
N THR A 32 -6.36 4.41 -4.06
CA THR A 32 -6.68 3.13 -3.41
C THR A 32 -7.84 2.39 -4.08
N THR A 33 -8.85 3.13 -4.53
CA THR A 33 -9.98 2.55 -5.28
C THR A 33 -9.57 2.11 -6.69
N ALA A 34 -8.75 2.92 -7.39
CA ALA A 34 -8.20 2.54 -8.69
C ALA A 34 -7.30 1.30 -8.60
N LEU A 35 -6.44 1.23 -7.57
CA LEU A 35 -5.60 0.07 -7.33
C LEU A 35 -6.45 -1.19 -7.09
N ALA A 36 -7.45 -1.12 -6.21
CA ALA A 36 -8.34 -2.25 -5.94
C ALA A 36 -9.09 -2.70 -7.20
N ALA A 37 -9.70 -1.76 -7.94
CA ALA A 37 -10.46 -2.05 -9.15
C ALA A 37 -9.62 -2.64 -10.29
N THR A 38 -8.30 -2.34 -10.30
CA THR A 38 -7.40 -2.84 -11.36
C THR A 38 -6.73 -4.15 -11.00
N ALA A 39 -6.35 -4.30 -9.74
CA ALA A 39 -5.56 -5.43 -9.27
C ALA A 39 -6.40 -6.67 -8.98
N LEU A 40 -7.69 -6.50 -8.63
CA LEU A 40 -8.54 -7.60 -8.20
C LEU A 40 -9.36 -8.17 -9.36
N PRO A 41 -9.34 -9.50 -9.57
CA PRO A 41 -10.24 -10.19 -10.47
C PRO A 41 -11.71 -9.98 -10.07
N GLU A 42 -12.57 -9.78 -11.05
CA GLU A 42 -14.01 -9.71 -10.84
C GLU A 42 -14.60 -11.05 -10.37
N GLY A 43 -15.72 -11.00 -9.65
CA GLY A 43 -16.46 -12.19 -9.24
C GLY A 43 -15.83 -13.01 -8.11
N GLN A 44 -14.75 -12.53 -7.49
CA GLN A 44 -14.12 -13.15 -6.33
C GLN A 44 -14.41 -12.35 -5.05
N PRO A 45 -14.73 -13.03 -3.92
CA PRO A 45 -14.94 -12.33 -2.66
C PRO A 45 -13.60 -12.02 -1.99
N TYR A 46 -13.33 -10.74 -1.78
CA TYR A 46 -12.14 -10.23 -1.08
C TYR A 46 -12.52 -9.55 0.25
N ALA A 47 -13.16 -10.30 1.16
CA ALA A 47 -13.69 -9.75 2.40
C ALA A 47 -12.63 -9.01 3.23
N ARG A 48 -11.45 -9.62 3.42
CA ARG A 48 -10.34 -9.02 4.18
C ARG A 48 -9.81 -7.75 3.53
N LEU A 49 -9.80 -7.70 2.21
CA LEU A 49 -9.32 -6.53 1.47
C LEU A 49 -10.34 -5.40 1.50
N TYR A 50 -11.64 -5.76 1.46
CA TYR A 50 -12.71 -4.79 1.70
C TYR A 50 -12.58 -4.15 3.09
N GLU A 51 -12.39 -4.96 4.14
CA GLU A 51 -12.16 -4.46 5.51
C GLU A 51 -10.92 -3.56 5.62
N ALA A 52 -9.83 -3.94 4.94
CA ALA A 52 -8.60 -3.14 4.92
C ALA A 52 -8.80 -1.80 4.21
N LEU A 53 -9.53 -1.78 3.09
CA LEU A 53 -9.87 -0.54 2.38
C LEU A 53 -10.79 0.34 3.21
N ASP A 54 -11.85 -0.23 3.81
CA ASP A 54 -12.78 0.52 4.64
C ASP A 54 -12.07 1.11 5.87
N GLY A 55 -11.20 0.35 6.51
CA GLY A 55 -10.36 0.82 7.62
C GLY A 55 -9.41 1.95 7.23
N LEU A 56 -8.82 1.90 6.03
CA LEU A 56 -8.01 3.01 5.50
C LEU A 56 -8.85 4.26 5.25
N LEU A 57 -10.01 4.12 4.63
CA LEU A 57 -10.93 5.24 4.36
C LEU A 57 -11.44 5.87 5.67
N ALA A 58 -11.75 5.04 6.68
CA ALA A 58 -12.11 5.52 8.01
C ALA A 58 -10.95 6.27 8.70
N ALA A 59 -9.70 5.80 8.54
CA ALA A 59 -8.53 6.50 9.06
C ALA A 59 -8.31 7.87 8.40
N ILE A 60 -8.55 7.98 7.09
CA ILE A 60 -8.50 9.25 6.36
C ILE A 60 -9.57 10.21 6.87
N GLU A 61 -10.79 9.72 7.08
CA GLU A 61 -11.92 10.51 7.58
C GLU A 61 -11.71 10.99 9.03
N ALA A 62 -11.13 10.14 9.88
CA ALA A 62 -10.92 10.45 11.30
C ALA A 62 -9.78 11.44 11.57
N SER A 63 -8.90 11.71 10.60
CA SER A 63 -7.70 12.51 10.86
C SER A 63 -7.45 13.60 9.80
N PRO A 64 -7.32 14.87 10.23
CA PRO A 64 -6.99 15.97 9.34
C PRO A 64 -5.54 15.94 8.83
N THR A 65 -4.67 15.11 9.43
CA THR A 65 -3.26 15.07 9.09
C THR A 65 -2.88 13.79 8.36
N ALA A 66 -2.24 13.91 7.21
CA ALA A 66 -1.80 12.78 6.41
C ALA A 66 -0.85 11.85 7.17
N ARG A 67 -0.04 12.38 8.08
CA ARG A 67 0.88 11.59 8.92
C ARG A 67 0.15 10.51 9.74
N SER A 68 -1.10 10.75 10.11
CA SER A 68 -1.88 9.80 10.92
C SER A 68 -2.41 8.63 10.13
N TRP A 69 -2.78 8.81 8.87
CA TRP A 69 -3.38 7.75 8.03
C TRP A 69 -2.43 7.19 6.95
N ALA A 70 -1.37 7.91 6.56
CA ALA A 70 -0.44 7.42 5.54
C ALA A 70 0.27 6.08 5.91
N PRO A 71 0.54 5.75 7.17
CA PRO A 71 0.97 4.40 7.55
C PRO A 71 -0.05 3.31 7.17
N SER A 72 -1.35 3.61 7.26
CA SER A 72 -2.41 2.67 6.86
C SER A 72 -2.46 2.49 5.35
N LEU A 73 -2.13 3.51 4.57
CA LEU A 73 -1.96 3.40 3.12
C LEU A 73 -0.82 2.44 2.76
N VAL A 74 0.34 2.55 3.43
CA VAL A 74 1.46 1.62 3.22
C VAL A 74 1.03 0.18 3.53
N ARG A 75 0.32 -0.04 4.64
CA ARG A 75 -0.19 -1.37 5.03
C ARG A 75 -1.20 -1.91 4.02
N PHE A 76 -2.08 -1.05 3.49
CA PHE A 76 -3.04 -1.43 2.47
C PHE A 76 -2.34 -1.89 1.17
N GLU A 77 -1.32 -1.15 0.69
CA GLU A 77 -0.53 -1.55 -0.47
C GLU A 77 0.19 -2.88 -0.24
N LEU A 78 0.79 -3.10 0.95
CA LEU A 78 1.41 -4.38 1.32
C LEU A 78 0.38 -5.52 1.35
N PHE A 79 -0.82 -5.23 1.85
CA PHE A 79 -1.88 -6.23 1.95
C PHE A 79 -2.37 -6.67 0.57
N ILE A 80 -2.56 -5.74 -0.37
CA ILE A 80 -2.86 -6.06 -1.78
C ILE A 80 -1.76 -6.95 -2.37
N LEU A 81 -0.49 -6.60 -2.20
CA LEU A 81 0.63 -7.42 -2.68
C LEU A 81 0.56 -8.85 -2.11
N ALA A 82 0.28 -8.99 -0.81
CA ALA A 82 0.19 -10.28 -0.15
C ALA A 82 -1.00 -11.12 -0.65
N GLU A 83 -2.19 -10.52 -0.78
CA GLU A 83 -3.40 -11.20 -1.26
C GLU A 83 -3.26 -11.67 -2.72
N LEU A 84 -2.46 -11.00 -3.52
CA LEU A 84 -2.16 -11.37 -4.91
C LEU A 84 -0.97 -12.33 -5.04
N GLY A 85 -0.34 -12.75 -3.94
CA GLY A 85 0.80 -13.68 -3.95
C GLY A 85 2.17 -13.03 -4.16
N PHE A 86 2.25 -11.70 -4.15
CA PHE A 86 3.48 -10.91 -4.29
C PHE A 86 3.95 -10.31 -2.95
N GLY A 87 3.53 -10.89 -1.84
CA GLY A 87 3.89 -10.42 -0.49
C GLY A 87 5.39 -10.41 -0.26
N LEU A 88 5.85 -9.45 0.55
CA LEU A 88 7.24 -9.38 0.98
C LEU A 88 7.51 -10.42 2.08
N ASP A 89 8.67 -11.08 2.01
CA ASP A 89 9.15 -11.94 3.10
C ASP A 89 10.13 -11.16 3.98
N LEU A 90 9.60 -10.61 5.06
CA LEU A 90 10.35 -9.82 6.03
C LEU A 90 10.66 -10.60 7.32
N SER A 91 10.51 -11.93 7.32
CA SER A 91 10.66 -12.77 8.50
C SER A 91 12.12 -13.07 8.85
N GLU A 92 13.00 -13.16 7.84
CA GLU A 92 14.41 -13.49 7.99
C GLU A 92 15.27 -12.91 6.87
N CYS A 93 16.55 -12.78 7.13
CA CYS A 93 17.54 -12.32 6.16
C CYS A 93 17.75 -13.34 5.04
N ALA A 94 17.56 -12.94 3.78
CA ALA A 94 17.77 -13.81 2.62
C ALA A 94 19.20 -14.31 2.45
N ALA A 95 20.19 -13.60 3.00
CA ALA A 95 21.62 -13.95 2.86
C ALA A 95 22.14 -14.78 4.04
N THR A 96 21.67 -14.52 5.27
CA THR A 96 22.23 -15.10 6.50
C THR A 96 21.27 -15.98 7.28
N GLY A 97 19.95 -15.90 7.00
CA GLY A 97 18.91 -16.54 7.79
C GLY A 97 18.63 -15.84 9.15
N ALA A 98 19.33 -14.74 9.46
CA ALA A 98 19.11 -14.00 10.70
C ALA A 98 17.72 -13.38 10.73
N ARG A 99 17.07 -13.42 11.89
CA ARG A 99 15.74 -12.84 12.11
C ARG A 99 15.79 -11.47 12.78
N GLU A 100 16.95 -11.07 13.20
CA GLU A 100 17.22 -9.81 13.88
C GLU A 100 18.03 -8.89 12.96
N GLU A 101 18.05 -7.59 13.31
CA GLU A 101 18.78 -6.55 12.58
C GLU A 101 18.45 -6.50 11.07
N LEU A 102 17.19 -6.80 10.71
CA LEU A 102 16.71 -6.66 9.35
C LEU A 102 16.65 -5.18 9.00
N ALA A 103 17.50 -4.75 8.06
CA ALA A 103 17.74 -3.35 7.77
C ALA A 103 17.37 -2.96 6.33
N PHE A 104 17.19 -3.94 5.45
CA PHE A 104 16.97 -3.70 4.02
C PHE A 104 15.95 -4.68 3.44
N VAL A 105 15.40 -4.31 2.27
CA VAL A 105 14.59 -5.17 1.40
C VAL A 105 15.25 -5.26 0.03
N SER A 106 15.39 -6.46 -0.50
CA SER A 106 15.89 -6.69 -1.84
C SER A 106 14.83 -6.32 -2.90
N PRO A 107 15.08 -5.35 -3.80
CA PRO A 107 14.14 -4.99 -4.86
C PRO A 107 13.90 -6.15 -5.84
N LYS A 108 14.82 -7.10 -5.92
CA LYS A 108 14.71 -8.27 -6.80
C LYS A 108 13.79 -9.34 -6.24
N SER A 109 13.93 -9.67 -4.94
CA SER A 109 13.24 -10.82 -4.34
C SER A 109 12.12 -10.46 -3.38
N GLY A 110 12.00 -9.22 -2.91
CA GLY A 110 11.06 -8.84 -1.86
C GLY A 110 11.41 -9.36 -0.47
N ARG A 111 12.61 -9.99 -0.30
CA ARG A 111 13.04 -10.55 0.97
C ARG A 111 13.84 -9.54 1.77
N ALA A 112 13.74 -9.67 3.10
CA ALA A 112 14.55 -8.88 4.01
C ALA A 112 16.02 -9.24 3.93
N VAL A 113 16.89 -8.27 4.23
CA VAL A 113 18.35 -8.43 4.35
C VAL A 113 18.82 -7.73 5.62
N SER A 114 19.58 -8.43 6.45
CA SER A 114 20.17 -7.84 7.65
C SER A 114 21.30 -6.86 7.33
N ALA A 115 21.66 -6.01 8.28
CA ALA A 115 22.78 -5.08 8.13
C ALA A 115 24.08 -5.81 7.75
N ALA A 116 24.34 -6.96 8.38
CA ALA A 116 25.50 -7.78 8.10
C ALA A 116 25.42 -8.49 6.73
N GLY A 117 24.21 -8.95 6.34
CA GLY A 117 23.98 -9.62 5.06
C GLY A 117 24.00 -8.70 3.85
N ALA A 118 23.83 -7.40 4.04
CA ALA A 118 23.80 -6.41 2.96
C ALA A 118 25.18 -6.19 2.30
N ALA A 119 26.26 -6.21 3.10
CA ALA A 119 27.64 -6.07 2.65
C ALA A 119 27.81 -5.12 1.43
N GLU A 120 28.37 -5.65 0.34
CA GLU A 120 28.62 -4.89 -0.91
C GLU A 120 27.38 -4.51 -1.70
N TYR A 121 26.20 -5.06 -1.36
CA TYR A 121 24.95 -4.81 -2.10
C TYR A 121 24.10 -3.71 -1.49
N ARG A 122 24.53 -3.09 -0.41
CA ARG A 122 23.78 -2.12 0.38
C ARG A 122 23.14 -1.03 -0.48
N ASP A 123 23.88 -0.47 -1.42
CA ASP A 123 23.43 0.62 -2.29
C ASP A 123 22.34 0.19 -3.31
N ARG A 124 22.16 -1.11 -3.48
CA ARG A 124 21.15 -1.71 -4.36
C ARG A 124 19.91 -2.18 -3.62
N LEU A 125 19.87 -2.04 -2.32
CA LEU A 125 18.78 -2.46 -1.47
C LEU A 125 17.94 -1.26 -1.04
N PHE A 126 16.66 -1.48 -0.78
CA PHE A 126 15.81 -0.49 -0.14
C PHE A 126 16.06 -0.51 1.37
N PRO A 127 16.25 0.63 2.04
CA PRO A 127 16.18 0.69 3.49
C PRO A 127 14.83 0.17 3.98
N LEU A 128 14.82 -0.72 4.95
CA LEU A 128 13.61 -1.30 5.54
C LEU A 128 13.14 -0.42 6.70
N PRO A 129 12.04 0.33 6.55
CA PRO A 129 11.52 1.14 7.63
C PRO A 129 10.85 0.26 8.70
N PRO A 130 10.96 0.59 9.99
CA PRO A 130 10.31 -0.14 11.10
C PRO A 130 8.81 -0.32 10.93
N LEU A 131 8.14 0.61 10.23
CA LEU A 131 6.73 0.53 9.86
C LEU A 131 6.34 -0.79 9.17
N LEU A 132 7.21 -1.34 8.32
CA LEU A 132 6.96 -2.60 7.60
C LEU A 132 7.12 -3.83 8.49
N LEU A 133 7.82 -3.70 9.61
CA LEU A 133 7.97 -4.73 10.64
C LEU A 133 6.91 -4.64 11.74
N GLY A 134 5.92 -3.74 11.58
CA GLY A 134 4.88 -3.54 12.58
C GLY A 134 5.34 -2.77 13.83
N ALA A 135 6.53 -2.15 13.79
CA ALA A 135 7.14 -1.50 14.94
C ALA A 135 6.94 0.03 14.93
N GLY A 136 6.51 0.56 16.07
CA GLY A 136 6.59 1.97 16.43
C GLY A 136 5.66 2.95 15.69
N ALA A 137 5.77 4.22 16.09
CA ALA A 137 5.14 5.34 15.40
C ALA A 137 6.00 5.72 14.18
N ALA A 138 5.39 5.72 13.00
CA ALA A 138 6.07 6.04 11.75
C ALA A 138 6.33 7.56 11.61
N GLY A 139 7.57 7.93 11.34
CA GLY A 139 7.92 9.26 10.85
C GLY A 139 7.68 9.39 9.35
N TRP A 140 7.74 10.62 8.82
CA TRP A 140 7.66 10.84 7.37
C TRP A 140 8.70 10.06 6.57
N PRO A 141 9.99 9.98 7.00
CA PRO A 141 10.98 9.17 6.31
C PRO A 141 10.56 7.70 6.18
N ASP A 142 9.98 7.11 7.25
CA ASP A 142 9.54 5.72 7.25
C ASP A 142 8.34 5.49 6.32
N ILE A 143 7.38 6.43 6.33
CA ILE A 143 6.21 6.39 5.46
C ILE A 143 6.64 6.45 3.99
N LEU A 144 7.50 7.41 3.64
CA LEU A 144 7.98 7.58 2.26
C LEU A 144 8.85 6.40 1.80
N ALA A 145 9.68 5.83 2.70
CA ALA A 145 10.43 4.62 2.42
C ALA A 145 9.50 3.41 2.20
N GLY A 146 8.48 3.27 3.03
CA GLY A 146 7.44 2.25 2.86
C GLY A 146 6.73 2.36 1.51
N LEU A 147 6.25 3.57 1.15
CA LEU A 147 5.59 3.83 -0.13
C LEU A 147 6.53 3.63 -1.34
N ARG A 148 7.84 3.87 -1.18
CA ARG A 148 8.82 3.57 -2.21
C ARG A 148 8.92 2.07 -2.45
N ILE A 149 8.95 1.28 -1.39
CA ILE A 149 9.06 -0.18 -1.45
C ILE A 149 7.78 -0.77 -2.07
N THR A 150 6.61 -0.45 -1.53
CA THR A 150 5.34 -0.98 -2.03
C THR A 150 5.10 -0.60 -3.48
N GLY A 151 5.40 0.66 -3.85
CA GLY A 151 5.26 1.12 -5.22
C GLY A 151 6.15 0.40 -6.23
N HIS A 152 7.38 0.04 -5.82
CA HIS A 152 8.27 -0.75 -6.66
C HIS A 152 7.64 -2.11 -7.00
N PHE A 153 7.13 -2.82 -6.00
CA PHE A 153 6.55 -4.14 -6.19
C PHE A 153 5.18 -4.08 -6.89
N LEU A 154 4.34 -3.09 -6.58
CA LEU A 154 3.09 -2.87 -7.31
C LEU A 154 3.32 -2.63 -8.81
N ALA A 155 4.29 -1.78 -9.14
CA ALA A 155 4.63 -1.49 -10.54
C ALA A 155 5.23 -2.71 -11.26
N ARG A 156 6.06 -3.50 -10.56
CA ARG A 156 6.75 -4.66 -11.13
C ARG A 156 5.82 -5.86 -11.33
N ASP A 157 4.95 -6.14 -10.36
CA ASP A 157 4.29 -7.43 -10.24
C ASP A 157 2.77 -7.37 -10.48
N VAL A 158 2.14 -6.21 -10.27
CA VAL A 158 0.67 -6.08 -10.29
C VAL A 158 0.18 -5.23 -11.45
N LEU A 159 0.85 -4.12 -11.76
CA LEU A 159 0.36 -3.10 -12.70
C LEU A 159 1.02 -3.17 -14.09
N ILE A 160 1.54 -4.33 -14.48
CA ILE A 160 2.39 -4.53 -15.66
C ILE A 160 1.74 -4.03 -16.97
N GLU A 161 0.45 -4.26 -17.16
CA GLU A 161 -0.26 -3.92 -18.42
C GLU A 161 -0.94 -2.54 -18.43
N ARG A 162 -1.11 -1.90 -17.26
CA ARG A 162 -1.87 -0.65 -17.10
C ARG A 162 -1.05 0.46 -16.44
N GLN A 163 0.24 0.52 -16.76
CA GLN A 163 1.21 1.32 -16.03
C GLN A 163 0.98 2.84 -16.04
N SER A 164 0.51 3.43 -17.14
CA SER A 164 0.59 4.89 -17.31
C SER A 164 -0.44 5.68 -16.47
N GLU A 165 -1.72 5.29 -16.50
CA GLU A 165 -2.78 6.09 -15.87
C GLU A 165 -2.86 5.88 -14.37
N ILE A 166 -2.75 4.62 -13.92
CA ILE A 166 -2.88 4.25 -12.52
C ILE A 166 -1.66 4.68 -11.72
N LEU A 167 -0.45 4.49 -12.27
CA LEU A 167 0.77 4.99 -11.64
C LEU A 167 0.78 6.52 -11.58
N ALA A 168 0.21 7.23 -12.55
CA ALA A 168 0.08 8.68 -12.48
C ALA A 168 -0.81 9.15 -11.31
N ALA A 169 -1.89 8.42 -10.99
CA ALA A 169 -2.69 8.71 -9.79
C ALA A 169 -1.86 8.54 -8.51
N ARG A 170 -1.05 7.48 -8.44
CA ARG A 170 -0.14 7.25 -7.31
C ARG A 170 0.92 8.36 -7.19
N GLU A 171 1.53 8.77 -8.29
CA GLU A 171 2.53 9.84 -8.29
C GLU A 171 1.95 11.15 -7.79
N ARG A 172 0.74 11.52 -8.24
CA ARG A 172 0.02 12.70 -7.72
C ARG A 172 -0.18 12.62 -6.20
N LEU A 173 -0.56 11.47 -5.68
CA LEU A 173 -0.68 11.26 -4.23
C LEU A 173 0.66 11.41 -3.52
N LEU A 174 1.72 10.76 -4.01
CA LEU A 174 3.07 10.85 -3.43
C LEU A 174 3.60 12.28 -3.38
N ASP A 175 3.38 13.05 -4.44
CA ASP A 175 3.82 14.45 -4.48
C ASP A 175 3.06 15.34 -3.48
N ARG A 176 1.79 15.03 -3.23
CA ARG A 176 1.02 15.71 -2.18
C ARG A 176 1.47 15.30 -0.78
N LEU A 177 1.75 14.02 -0.57
CA LEU A 177 2.27 13.52 0.70
C LEU A 177 3.64 14.10 1.03
N LYS A 178 4.56 14.20 0.06
CA LYS A 178 5.86 14.84 0.24
C LYS A 178 5.73 16.30 0.67
N ARG A 179 4.82 17.05 0.04
CA ARG A 179 4.53 18.45 0.40
C ARG A 179 3.91 18.62 1.78
N ALA A 180 3.13 17.64 2.23
CA ALA A 180 2.53 17.63 3.57
C ALA A 180 3.52 17.22 4.67
N GLY A 181 4.62 16.58 4.30
CA GLY A 181 5.65 16.07 5.22
C GLY A 181 6.89 16.97 5.34
N GLY A 182 7.06 17.92 4.45
CA GLY A 182 8.13 18.91 4.47
C GLY A 182 7.64 20.25 4.90
#